data_202e5cffd05abd9183307ff40949e3f7
#
_entry.id   202e5cffd05abd9183307ff40949e3f7
#
_cell.length_a   1.000
_cell.length_b   1.000
_cell.length_c   1.000
_cell.angle_alpha   90.00
_cell.angle_beta   90.00
_cell.angle_gamma   90.00
#
_symmetry.space_group_name_H-M   'P 1'
#
loop_
_entity.id
_entity.type
_entity.pdbx_description
1 polymer ?
#
loop_
_entity_poly.entity_id
_entity_poly.type
_entity_poly.pdbx_seq_one_letter_code
_entity_poly.pdbx_strand_id
1 'polypeptide(L)'
;HALNELLGFLLSSSLVDSRYRLRERIDELVSVISHSALRAGVSAEVLFPANERCRGEMRFMNSEDQMCSRVHHFTEQVIGMVQNLYDVEFDDFKYRAVSFIHENYRRHVSLEEAADALGFSPSYFSRTFKEHMGCTFVTYVNEVRIQAAKSELISTDKDIAEIADSVGFDSVSYFIRVFKRET
;
A
#
# COMPACT_ATOMS: atom_id res chain seq x y z
N HIS A 1 12.46 -14.10 7.67
CA HIS A 1 13.67 -14.55 8.41
C HIS A 1 13.34 -14.72 9.90
N ALA A 2 12.87 -13.68 10.57
CA ALA A 2 12.50 -13.71 11.99
C ALA A 2 11.43 -14.78 12.34
N LEU A 3 10.46 -15.02 11.45
CA LEU A 3 9.43 -16.03 11.65
C LEU A 3 10.00 -17.46 11.58
N ASN A 4 10.93 -17.73 10.65
CA ASN A 4 11.61 -19.03 10.55
C ASN A 4 12.52 -19.29 11.75
N GLU A 5 13.15 -18.23 12.29
CA GLU A 5 13.94 -18.32 13.53
C GLU A 5 13.05 -18.58 14.75
N LEU A 6 11.89 -17.91 14.84
CA LEU A 6 10.91 -18.13 15.91
C LEU A 6 10.34 -19.56 15.87
N LEU A 7 9.97 -20.04 14.68
CA LEU A 7 9.52 -21.42 14.47
C LEU A 7 10.64 -22.41 14.86
N GLY A 8 11.86 -22.18 14.42
CA GLY A 8 13.02 -23.01 14.76
C GLY A 8 13.29 -23.05 16.28
N PHE A 9 13.20 -21.90 16.96
CA PHE A 9 13.37 -21.82 18.42
C PHE A 9 12.26 -22.56 19.18
N LEU A 10 11.00 -22.40 18.77
CA LEU A 10 9.85 -23.09 19.42
C LEU A 10 9.91 -24.61 19.20
N LEU A 11 10.43 -25.07 18.09
CA LEU A 11 10.53 -26.49 17.74
C LEU A 11 11.81 -27.16 18.30
N SER A 12 12.91 -26.41 18.50
CA SER A 12 14.17 -26.93 19.02
C SER A 12 14.23 -27.01 20.54
N SER A 13 13.26 -26.42 21.27
CA SER A 13 13.21 -26.55 22.71
C SER A 13 12.98 -28.01 23.11
N SER A 14 13.90 -28.62 23.86
CA SER A 14 14.02 -30.01 24.28
C SER A 14 12.84 -30.59 25.10
N LEU A 15 11.70 -29.89 25.14
CA LEU A 15 10.47 -30.31 25.82
C LEU A 15 9.41 -30.86 24.86
N VAL A 16 9.71 -31.03 23.58
CA VAL A 16 8.77 -31.50 22.55
C VAL A 16 8.90 -33.04 22.39
N ASP A 17 8.68 -33.75 23.47
CA ASP A 17 8.78 -35.20 23.46
C ASP A 17 7.47 -35.92 23.09
N SER A 18 6.42 -35.21 22.71
CA SER A 18 5.20 -35.80 22.20
C SER A 18 4.60 -35.00 21.04
N ARG A 19 4.19 -35.68 20.00
CA ARG A 19 3.44 -35.12 18.83
C ARG A 19 2.21 -34.33 19.27
N TYR A 20 1.66 -34.65 20.42
CA TYR A 20 0.53 -33.90 21.03
C TYR A 20 0.94 -32.49 21.40
N ARG A 21 2.05 -32.31 22.09
CA ARG A 21 2.55 -30.98 22.47
C ARG A 21 2.95 -30.14 21.27
N LEU A 22 3.48 -30.76 20.22
CA LEU A 22 3.78 -30.04 18.96
C LEU A 22 2.50 -29.51 18.32
N ARG A 23 1.45 -30.32 18.25
CA ARG A 23 0.15 -29.90 17.70
C ARG A 23 -0.47 -28.74 18.48
N GLU A 24 -0.47 -28.80 19.83
CA GLU A 24 -0.95 -27.69 20.67
C GLU A 24 -0.21 -26.39 20.38
N ARG A 25 1.13 -26.44 20.30
CA ARG A 25 1.94 -25.25 19.98
C ARG A 25 1.67 -24.70 18.59
N ILE A 26 1.48 -25.59 17.62
CA ILE A 26 1.13 -25.19 16.26
C ILE A 26 -0.26 -24.54 16.25
N ASP A 27 -1.24 -25.08 16.97
CA ASP A 27 -2.57 -24.48 17.09
C ASP A 27 -2.53 -23.09 17.75
N GLU A 28 -1.66 -22.90 18.74
CA GLU A 28 -1.40 -21.56 19.33
C GLU A 28 -0.81 -20.60 18.29
N LEU A 29 0.20 -21.03 17.53
CA LEU A 29 0.81 -20.22 16.47
C LEU A 29 -0.19 -19.83 15.39
N VAL A 30 -0.99 -20.76 14.89
CA VAL A 30 -2.05 -20.51 13.91
C VAL A 30 -3.06 -19.50 14.47
N SER A 31 -3.38 -19.59 15.76
CA SER A 31 -4.28 -18.64 16.43
C SER A 31 -3.67 -17.25 16.51
N VAL A 32 -2.42 -17.11 16.90
CA VAL A 32 -1.68 -15.83 16.98
C VAL A 32 -1.57 -15.18 15.61
N ILE A 33 -1.19 -15.95 14.57
CA ILE A 33 -1.09 -15.46 13.18
C ILE A 33 -2.46 -14.96 12.70
N SER A 34 -3.52 -15.76 12.93
CA SER A 34 -4.88 -15.39 12.54
C SER A 34 -5.37 -14.13 13.25
N HIS A 35 -5.12 -14.02 14.55
CA HIS A 35 -5.49 -12.83 15.31
C HIS A 35 -4.73 -11.58 14.84
N SER A 36 -3.46 -11.72 14.51
CA SER A 36 -2.65 -10.64 13.98
C SER A 36 -3.15 -10.18 12.60
N ALA A 37 -3.57 -11.12 11.74
CA ALA A 37 -4.15 -10.82 10.44
C ALA A 37 -5.49 -10.07 10.55
N LEU A 38 -6.37 -10.49 11.46
CA LEU A 38 -7.64 -9.78 11.74
C LEU A 38 -7.38 -8.34 12.22
N ARG A 39 -6.38 -8.16 13.09
CA ARG A 39 -5.98 -6.81 13.55
C ARG A 39 -5.37 -5.95 12.44
N ALA A 40 -4.74 -6.57 11.45
CA ALA A 40 -4.24 -5.90 10.25
C ALA A 40 -5.34 -5.57 9.23
N GLY A 41 -6.60 -5.99 9.47
CA GLY A 41 -7.75 -5.67 8.62
C GLY A 41 -8.18 -6.80 7.67
N VAL A 42 -7.53 -7.98 7.71
CA VAL A 42 -8.01 -9.14 6.92
C VAL A 42 -9.39 -9.54 7.41
N SER A 43 -10.37 -9.66 6.49
CA SER A 43 -11.73 -10.06 6.87
C SER A 43 -11.76 -11.51 7.35
N ALA A 44 -12.64 -11.77 8.33
CA ALA A 44 -12.86 -13.12 8.86
C ALA A 44 -13.33 -14.09 7.78
N GLU A 45 -14.11 -13.63 6.81
CA GLU A 45 -14.64 -14.43 5.71
C GLU A 45 -13.52 -15.01 4.80
N VAL A 46 -12.42 -14.28 4.65
CA VAL A 46 -11.26 -14.72 3.85
C VAL A 46 -10.32 -15.59 4.70
N LEU A 47 -10.13 -15.21 5.97
CA LEU A 47 -9.17 -15.87 6.86
C LEU A 47 -9.63 -17.22 7.39
N PHE A 48 -10.91 -17.34 7.81
CA PHE A 48 -11.41 -18.57 8.45
C PHE A 48 -11.32 -19.82 7.56
N PRO A 49 -11.65 -19.78 6.26
CA PRO A 49 -11.48 -20.95 5.41
C PRO A 49 -10.02 -21.45 5.32
N ALA A 50 -9.05 -20.52 5.30
CA ALA A 50 -7.63 -20.87 5.30
C ALA A 50 -7.18 -21.49 6.63
N ASN A 51 -7.67 -20.94 7.75
CA ASN A 51 -7.42 -21.45 9.10
C ASN A 51 -7.99 -22.86 9.28
N GLU A 52 -9.26 -23.07 8.93
CA GLU A 52 -9.91 -24.37 9.01
C GLU A 52 -9.23 -25.43 8.14
N ARG A 53 -8.81 -25.08 6.94
CA ARG A 53 -8.04 -25.96 6.06
C ARG A 53 -6.71 -26.35 6.69
N CYS A 54 -5.96 -25.38 7.22
CA CYS A 54 -4.70 -25.61 7.89
C CYS A 54 -4.85 -26.60 9.04
N ARG A 55 -5.80 -26.37 9.94
CA ARG A 55 -6.07 -27.22 11.10
C ARG A 55 -6.60 -28.61 10.70
N GLY A 56 -7.49 -28.66 9.70
CA GLY A 56 -8.06 -29.90 9.19
C GLY A 56 -7.01 -30.83 8.60
N GLU A 57 -6.11 -30.31 7.78
CA GLU A 57 -5.03 -31.08 7.16
C GLU A 57 -4.02 -31.59 8.21
N MET A 58 -3.68 -30.77 9.20
CA MET A 58 -2.74 -31.16 10.26
C MET A 58 -3.21 -32.35 11.11
N ARG A 59 -4.52 -32.58 11.21
CA ARG A 59 -5.05 -33.76 11.96
C ARG A 59 -4.58 -35.09 11.40
N PHE A 60 -4.30 -35.14 10.10
CA PHE A 60 -3.88 -36.35 9.38
C PHE A 60 -2.37 -36.45 9.17
N MET A 61 -1.61 -35.41 9.56
CA MET A 61 -0.15 -35.40 9.41
C MET A 61 0.53 -36.16 10.57
N ASN A 62 1.47 -37.01 10.24
CA ASN A 62 2.20 -37.83 11.21
C ASN A 62 3.69 -37.47 11.33
N SER A 63 4.18 -36.56 10.46
CA SER A 63 5.57 -36.09 10.47
C SER A 63 5.61 -34.63 10.96
N GLU A 64 6.60 -34.31 11.79
CA GLU A 64 6.89 -32.97 12.27
C GLU A 64 7.20 -32.03 11.10
N ASP A 65 7.99 -32.49 10.12
CA ASP A 65 8.34 -31.73 8.93
C ASP A 65 7.11 -31.35 8.10
N GLN A 66 6.13 -32.28 7.98
CA GLN A 66 4.88 -32.00 7.28
C GLN A 66 4.06 -30.93 8.02
N MET A 67 3.98 -31.00 9.35
CA MET A 67 3.27 -30.01 10.16
C MET A 67 3.94 -28.64 10.06
N CYS A 68 5.26 -28.57 10.17
CA CYS A 68 6.02 -27.33 10.02
C CYS A 68 5.86 -26.71 8.63
N SER A 69 5.96 -27.53 7.59
CA SER A 69 5.74 -27.08 6.20
C SER A 69 4.32 -26.53 5.99
N ARG A 70 3.32 -27.16 6.64
CA ARG A 70 1.93 -26.70 6.54
C ARG A 70 1.70 -25.36 7.22
N VAL A 71 2.29 -25.15 8.41
CA VAL A 71 2.22 -23.86 9.11
C VAL A 71 2.94 -22.79 8.32
N HIS A 72 4.10 -23.10 7.75
CA HIS A 72 4.83 -22.17 6.88
C HIS A 72 3.95 -21.74 5.71
N HIS A 73 3.35 -22.69 5.01
CA HIS A 73 2.44 -22.37 3.89
C HIS A 73 1.22 -21.53 4.32
N PHE A 74 0.63 -21.84 5.48
CA PHE A 74 -0.46 -21.01 6.04
C PHE A 74 0.01 -19.58 6.32
N THR A 75 1.21 -19.43 6.87
CA THR A 75 1.79 -18.12 7.15
C THR A 75 2.01 -17.31 5.86
N GLU A 76 2.55 -17.93 4.81
CA GLU A 76 2.70 -17.32 3.49
C GLU A 76 1.36 -16.86 2.90
N GLN A 77 0.32 -17.70 3.04
CA GLN A 77 -1.04 -17.33 2.61
C GLN A 77 -1.55 -16.10 3.36
N VAL A 78 -1.38 -16.06 4.68
CA VAL A 78 -1.81 -14.91 5.51
C VAL A 78 -1.01 -13.64 5.17
N ILE A 79 0.30 -13.75 4.94
CA ILE A 79 1.12 -12.63 4.47
C ILE A 79 0.58 -12.09 3.15
N GLY A 80 0.28 -12.97 2.19
CA GLY A 80 -0.34 -12.57 0.92
C GLY A 80 -1.69 -11.87 1.09
N MET A 81 -2.55 -12.34 2.02
CA MET A 81 -3.82 -11.67 2.32
C MET A 81 -3.62 -10.25 2.86
N VAL A 82 -2.64 -10.07 3.75
CA VAL A 82 -2.30 -8.74 4.30
C VAL A 82 -1.72 -7.84 3.20
N GLN A 83 -0.81 -8.35 2.38
CA GLN A 83 -0.23 -7.59 1.26
C GLN A 83 -1.30 -7.12 0.27
N ASN A 84 -2.24 -8.00 -0.08
CA ASN A 84 -3.35 -7.64 -0.97
C ASN A 84 -4.24 -6.51 -0.41
N LEU A 85 -4.40 -6.41 0.92
CA LEU A 85 -5.11 -5.28 1.52
C LEU A 85 -4.36 -3.95 1.28
N TYR A 86 -3.06 -3.96 1.51
CA TYR A 86 -2.23 -2.78 1.27
C TYR A 86 -2.18 -2.41 -0.21
N ASP A 87 -2.13 -3.39 -1.11
CA ASP A 87 -2.12 -3.16 -2.56
C ASP A 87 -3.45 -2.54 -3.04
N VAL A 88 -4.60 -3.00 -2.53
CA VAL A 88 -5.91 -2.43 -2.85
C VAL A 88 -6.07 -1.02 -2.29
N GLU A 89 -5.67 -0.77 -1.04
CA GLU A 89 -5.71 0.56 -0.41
C GLU A 89 -4.73 1.52 -1.11
N PHE A 90 -3.60 1.01 -1.57
CA PHE A 90 -2.60 1.70 -2.36
C PHE A 90 -3.16 2.18 -3.70
N ASP A 91 -3.76 1.29 -4.47
CA ASP A 91 -4.33 1.61 -5.78
C ASP A 91 -5.51 2.60 -5.65
N ASP A 92 -6.34 2.48 -4.61
CA ASP A 92 -7.41 3.42 -4.30
C ASP A 92 -6.86 4.82 -3.95
N PHE A 93 -5.87 4.92 -3.06
CA PHE A 93 -5.22 6.18 -2.72
C PHE A 93 -4.63 6.87 -3.95
N LYS A 94 -3.85 6.14 -4.73
CA LYS A 94 -3.22 6.65 -5.95
C LYS A 94 -4.25 7.15 -6.95
N TYR A 95 -5.27 6.34 -7.23
CA TYR A 95 -6.34 6.70 -8.14
C TYR A 95 -7.07 7.96 -7.71
N ARG A 96 -7.48 8.05 -6.44
CA ARG A 96 -8.20 9.20 -5.89
C ARG A 96 -7.34 10.46 -5.88
N ALA A 97 -6.06 10.36 -5.49
CA ALA A 97 -5.15 11.49 -5.47
C ALA A 97 -4.87 12.05 -6.88
N VAL A 98 -4.64 11.15 -7.85
CA VAL A 98 -4.43 11.54 -9.25
C VAL A 98 -5.69 12.15 -9.86
N SER A 99 -6.86 11.54 -9.65
CA SER A 99 -8.14 12.08 -10.12
C SER A 99 -8.40 13.48 -9.57
N PHE A 100 -8.21 13.67 -8.25
CA PHE A 100 -8.34 14.99 -7.63
C PHE A 100 -7.45 16.05 -8.29
N ILE A 101 -6.18 15.71 -8.56
CA ILE A 101 -5.24 16.62 -9.23
C ILE A 101 -5.73 16.95 -10.65
N HIS A 102 -6.11 15.95 -11.44
CA HIS A 102 -6.58 16.16 -12.82
C HIS A 102 -7.86 17.00 -12.91
N GLU A 103 -8.74 16.90 -11.94
CA GLU A 103 -9.96 17.70 -11.86
C GLU A 103 -9.69 19.14 -11.43
N ASN A 104 -8.61 19.38 -10.67
CA ASN A 104 -8.40 20.65 -10.00
C ASN A 104 -7.13 21.42 -10.40
N TYR A 105 -6.23 20.87 -11.21
CA TYR A 105 -4.90 21.47 -11.51
C TYR A 105 -4.95 22.89 -12.06
N ARG A 106 -6.04 23.27 -12.72
CA ARG A 106 -6.22 24.60 -13.33
C ARG A 106 -6.43 25.73 -12.33
N ARG A 107 -6.75 25.42 -11.10
CA ARG A 107 -6.90 26.37 -10.02
C ARG A 107 -5.79 26.20 -8.99
N HIS A 108 -5.69 27.15 -8.05
CA HIS A 108 -4.82 26.95 -6.90
C HIS A 108 -5.28 25.73 -6.09
N VAL A 109 -4.39 24.79 -5.87
CA VAL A 109 -4.62 23.56 -5.07
C VAL A 109 -3.49 23.41 -4.07
N SER A 110 -3.83 23.37 -2.78
CA SER A 110 -2.86 23.09 -1.72
C SER A 110 -2.84 21.58 -1.35
N LEU A 111 -1.77 21.18 -0.72
CA LEU A 111 -1.65 19.82 -0.17
C LEU A 111 -2.70 19.58 0.91
N GLU A 112 -2.95 20.59 1.74
CA GLU A 112 -3.93 20.57 2.83
C GLU A 112 -5.35 20.35 2.29
N GLU A 113 -5.70 21.05 1.22
CA GLU A 113 -6.99 20.89 0.54
C GLU A 113 -7.16 19.49 -0.06
N ALA A 114 -6.11 18.97 -0.72
CA ALA A 114 -6.14 17.61 -1.28
C ALA A 114 -6.28 16.55 -0.17
N ALA A 115 -5.55 16.72 0.92
CA ALA A 115 -5.62 15.81 2.07
C ALA A 115 -7.02 15.79 2.69
N ASP A 116 -7.61 16.97 2.92
CA ASP A 116 -8.96 17.12 3.48
C ASP A 116 -10.03 16.51 2.57
N ALA A 117 -9.99 16.82 1.28
CA ALA A 117 -10.93 16.28 0.29
C ALA A 117 -10.90 14.75 0.21
N LEU A 118 -9.76 14.14 0.49
CA LEU A 118 -9.57 12.69 0.45
C LEU A 118 -9.72 12.00 1.83
N GLY A 119 -9.94 12.80 2.90
CA GLY A 119 -10.16 12.29 4.25
C GLY A 119 -8.89 11.92 5.01
N PHE A 120 -7.74 12.52 4.66
CA PHE A 120 -6.45 12.27 5.28
C PHE A 120 -5.92 13.47 6.06
N SER A 121 -5.05 13.24 7.04
CA SER A 121 -4.26 14.32 7.60
C SER A 121 -3.19 14.78 6.59
N PRO A 122 -2.83 16.09 6.53
CA PRO A 122 -1.82 16.60 5.61
C PRO A 122 -0.47 15.88 5.70
N SER A 123 -0.03 15.52 6.92
CA SER A 123 1.22 14.81 7.15
C SER A 123 1.19 13.39 6.61
N TYR A 124 0.09 12.66 6.81
CA TYR A 124 -0.10 11.32 6.24
C TYR A 124 -0.15 11.39 4.72
N PHE A 125 -0.98 12.27 4.16
CA PHE A 125 -1.12 12.46 2.72
C PHE A 125 0.23 12.78 2.05
N SER A 126 0.99 13.74 2.59
CA SER A 126 2.30 14.14 2.04
C SER A 126 3.29 12.99 1.97
N ARG A 127 3.40 12.20 3.07
CA ARG A 127 4.29 11.05 3.14
C ARG A 127 3.86 9.95 2.17
N THR A 128 2.60 9.55 2.24
CA THR A 128 2.02 8.50 1.41
C THR A 128 2.08 8.85 -0.06
N PHE A 129 1.75 10.10 -0.42
CA PHE A 129 1.86 10.57 -1.80
C PHE A 129 3.29 10.46 -2.34
N LYS A 130 4.28 10.90 -1.56
CA LYS A 130 5.70 10.80 -1.95
C LYS A 130 6.18 9.36 -2.08
N GLU A 131 5.77 8.48 -1.16
CA GLU A 131 6.10 7.05 -1.21
C GLU A 131 5.53 6.37 -2.47
N HIS A 132 4.30 6.72 -2.85
CA HIS A 132 3.58 6.09 -3.96
C HIS A 132 3.87 6.69 -5.33
N MET A 133 4.08 8.01 -5.40
CA MET A 133 4.29 8.73 -6.66
C MET A 133 5.78 8.99 -6.95
N GLY A 134 6.68 8.73 -6.00
CA GLY A 134 8.12 9.00 -6.12
C GLY A 134 8.48 10.48 -6.07
N CYS A 135 7.50 11.39 -6.02
CA CYS A 135 7.71 12.83 -6.00
C CYS A 135 6.74 13.52 -5.03
N THR A 136 6.96 14.81 -4.74
CA THR A 136 6.05 15.57 -3.88
C THR A 136 4.75 15.92 -4.61
N PHE A 137 3.66 16.16 -3.85
CA PHE A 137 2.37 16.61 -4.40
C PHE A 137 2.52 17.83 -5.31
N VAL A 138 3.25 18.85 -4.87
CA VAL A 138 3.50 20.09 -5.65
C VAL A 138 4.26 19.79 -6.94
N THR A 139 5.23 18.87 -6.89
CA THR A 139 5.96 18.46 -8.09
C THR A 139 5.04 17.80 -9.10
N TYR A 140 4.21 16.87 -8.66
CA TYR A 140 3.25 16.18 -9.51
C TYR A 140 2.20 17.12 -10.13
N VAL A 141 1.63 18.05 -9.34
CA VAL A 141 0.71 19.08 -9.85
C VAL A 141 1.38 19.92 -10.94
N ASN A 142 2.63 20.31 -10.72
CA ASN A 142 3.40 21.08 -11.73
C ASN A 142 3.63 20.26 -13.01
N GLU A 143 3.97 18.98 -12.91
CA GLU A 143 4.11 18.09 -14.06
C GLU A 143 2.81 18.01 -14.88
N VAL A 144 1.67 17.84 -14.23
CA VAL A 144 0.35 17.83 -14.89
C VAL A 144 0.09 19.15 -15.62
N ARG A 145 0.35 20.29 -14.95
CA ARG A 145 0.21 21.62 -15.55
C ARG A 145 1.12 21.84 -16.76
N ILE A 146 2.37 21.38 -16.68
CA ILE A 146 3.31 21.49 -17.80
C ILE A 146 2.89 20.63 -18.98
N GLN A 147 2.36 19.44 -18.76
CA GLN A 147 1.83 18.63 -19.85
C GLN A 147 0.62 19.28 -20.53
N ALA A 148 -0.28 19.88 -19.75
CA ALA A 148 -1.39 20.65 -20.27
C ALA A 148 -0.90 21.88 -21.07
N ALA A 149 0.10 22.61 -20.55
CA ALA A 149 0.70 23.75 -21.23
C ALA A 149 1.36 23.39 -22.56
N LYS A 150 2.08 22.24 -22.63
CA LYS A 150 2.65 21.72 -23.90
C LYS A 150 1.57 21.49 -24.95
N SER A 151 0.43 20.96 -24.53
CA SER A 151 -0.71 20.74 -25.44
C SER A 151 -1.30 22.08 -25.92
N GLU A 152 -1.47 23.07 -25.04
CA GLU A 152 -2.01 24.38 -25.42
C GLU A 152 -1.03 25.17 -26.32
N LEU A 153 0.29 25.08 -26.10
CA LEU A 153 1.29 25.69 -26.94
C LEU A 153 1.25 25.22 -28.39
N ILE A 154 0.82 23.98 -28.62
CA ILE A 154 0.75 23.39 -29.96
C ILE A 154 -0.62 23.65 -30.62
N SER A 155 -1.68 23.73 -29.82
CA SER A 155 -3.07 23.74 -30.30
C SER A 155 -3.75 25.10 -30.31
N THR A 156 -3.10 26.15 -29.75
CA THR A 156 -3.69 27.50 -29.63
C THR A 156 -2.67 28.59 -29.98
N ASP A 157 -3.18 29.79 -30.31
CA ASP A 157 -2.37 30.99 -30.53
C ASP A 157 -2.23 31.88 -29.28
N LYS A 158 -2.52 31.31 -28.08
CA LYS A 158 -2.38 32.01 -26.80
C LYS A 158 -0.94 32.38 -26.52
N ASP A 159 -0.76 33.54 -25.89
CA ASP A 159 0.58 33.90 -25.41
C ASP A 159 0.99 33.12 -24.15
N ILE A 160 2.27 33.22 -23.79
CA ILE A 160 2.85 32.48 -22.66
C ILE A 160 2.18 32.81 -21.33
N ALA A 161 1.72 34.05 -21.15
CA ALA A 161 1.06 34.47 -19.92
C ALA A 161 -0.36 33.90 -19.83
N GLU A 162 -1.10 33.90 -20.94
CA GLU A 162 -2.42 33.29 -21.04
C GLU A 162 -2.38 31.77 -20.81
N ILE A 163 -1.36 31.11 -21.36
CA ILE A 163 -1.16 29.66 -21.14
C ILE A 163 -0.84 29.38 -19.68
N ALA A 164 0.10 30.12 -19.08
CA ALA A 164 0.45 29.94 -17.67
C ALA A 164 -0.77 30.07 -16.75
N ASP A 165 -1.60 31.08 -16.97
CA ASP A 165 -2.84 31.30 -16.21
C ASP A 165 -3.85 30.16 -16.44
N SER A 166 -4.11 29.79 -17.71
CA SER A 166 -5.08 28.74 -18.07
C SER A 166 -4.77 27.37 -17.50
N VAL A 167 -3.49 27.07 -17.23
CA VAL A 167 -3.05 25.81 -16.61
C VAL A 167 -2.81 25.92 -15.11
N GLY A 168 -3.13 27.07 -14.50
CA GLY A 168 -3.17 27.26 -13.04
C GLY A 168 -1.87 27.72 -12.39
N PHE A 169 -0.95 28.36 -13.11
CA PHE A 169 0.22 29.02 -12.51
C PHE A 169 -0.09 30.48 -12.14
N ASP A 170 0.09 30.83 -10.87
CA ASP A 170 -0.11 32.21 -10.38
C ASP A 170 0.97 33.20 -10.86
N SER A 171 2.09 32.69 -11.42
CA SER A 171 3.22 33.51 -11.85
C SER A 171 3.84 32.96 -13.12
N VAL A 172 3.88 33.78 -14.15
CA VAL A 172 4.56 33.47 -15.44
C VAL A 172 6.04 33.14 -15.24
N SER A 173 6.71 33.88 -14.35
CA SER A 173 8.14 33.64 -14.05
C SER A 173 8.35 32.26 -13.40
N TYR A 174 7.45 31.84 -12.53
CA TYR A 174 7.48 30.51 -11.92
C TYR A 174 7.18 29.42 -12.97
N PHE A 175 6.17 29.64 -13.81
CA PHE A 175 5.84 28.76 -14.93
C PHE A 175 7.06 28.52 -15.83
N ILE A 176 7.71 29.61 -16.32
CA ILE A 176 8.89 29.48 -17.20
C ILE A 176 10.00 28.69 -16.53
N ARG A 177 10.26 28.90 -15.25
CA ARG A 177 11.28 28.17 -14.50
C ARG A 177 10.96 26.67 -14.41
N VAL A 178 9.70 26.34 -14.10
CA VAL A 178 9.25 24.92 -14.02
C VAL A 178 9.28 24.29 -15.41
N PHE A 179 8.76 24.99 -16.42
CA PHE A 179 8.73 24.50 -17.80
C PHE A 179 10.15 24.14 -18.32
N LYS A 180 11.13 25.02 -18.08
CA LYS A 180 12.54 24.75 -18.47
C LYS A 180 13.19 23.60 -17.72
N ARG A 181 12.71 23.27 -16.53
CA ARG A 181 13.22 22.14 -15.75
C ARG A 181 12.67 20.81 -16.25
N GLU A 182 11.40 20.81 -16.72
CA GLU A 182 10.66 19.61 -17.13
C GLU A 182 10.75 19.32 -18.63
N THR A 183 11.44 20.17 -19.41
CA THR A 183 11.63 20.01 -20.87
C THR A 183 13.10 19.92 -21.24
#